data_699bed76d5eb0532ae479d1b20fa372f
#
_entry.id   699bed76d5eb0532ae479d1b20fa372f
#
_cell.length_a   1.000
_cell.length_b   1.000
_cell.length_c   1.000
_cell.angle_alpha   90.00
_cell.angle_beta   90.00
_cell.angle_gamma   90.00
#
_symmetry.space_group_name_H-M   'P 1'
#
loop_
_entity.id
_entity.type
_entity.pdbx_description
1 polymer ?
#
loop_
_entity_poly.entity_id
_entity_poly.type
_entity_poly.pdbx_seq_one_letter_code
_entity_poly.pdbx_strand_id
1 'polypeptide(L)'
;MGKTNTKAKSKHDRGWELVKQKTRTCNKSFAEKIEQTRKKEINITSKFINDSLNCQPRFLGCFAEDELESFSITSFPCYLIVNIDSVNMKGSHWIALGLFTDKIEIFDSLGFNIFNWSRVPSTLLNFLHNFSVSREVIISPPIQTEDSVLCGFYCIYYVITRVSKSFNELSSRFDFKRRYKNDNILYNFFK
;
A
#
# COMPACT_ATOMS: atom_id res chain seq x y z
N MET A 1 34.73 -39.40 -13.45
CA MET A 1 34.26 -39.05 -12.09
C MET A 1 34.06 -37.54 -12.04
N GLY A 2 32.80 -37.07 -12.27
CA GLY A 2 32.45 -35.65 -12.23
C GLY A 2 32.01 -35.27 -10.83
N LYS A 3 32.74 -34.32 -10.20
CA LYS A 3 32.34 -33.73 -8.91
C LYS A 3 31.32 -32.65 -9.19
N THR A 4 30.05 -32.88 -8.80
CA THR A 4 29.01 -31.86 -8.78
C THR A 4 29.26 -30.90 -7.61
N ASN A 5 29.70 -29.68 -7.92
CA ASN A 5 29.88 -28.59 -6.95
C ASN A 5 28.48 -27.97 -6.66
N THR A 6 27.80 -28.44 -5.64
CA THR A 6 26.62 -27.77 -5.08
C THR A 6 27.07 -26.59 -4.23
N LYS A 7 27.05 -25.37 -4.81
CA LYS A 7 27.22 -24.12 -4.05
C LYS A 7 26.17 -24.01 -2.97
N ALA A 8 26.56 -24.00 -1.71
CA ALA A 8 25.67 -23.73 -0.58
C ALA A 8 25.11 -22.29 -0.70
N LYS A 9 23.76 -22.17 -0.72
CA LYS A 9 23.08 -20.87 -0.74
C LYS A 9 23.43 -20.04 0.49
N SER A 10 23.72 -18.77 0.32
CA SER A 10 24.07 -17.86 1.41
C SER A 10 22.92 -17.66 2.42
N LYS A 11 23.21 -17.18 3.64
CA LYS A 11 22.18 -16.83 4.63
C LYS A 11 21.18 -15.81 4.08
N HIS A 12 21.63 -14.91 3.19
CA HIS A 12 20.84 -13.90 2.54
C HIS A 12 19.84 -14.52 1.54
N ASP A 13 20.30 -15.48 0.72
CA ASP A 13 19.44 -16.19 -0.24
C ASP A 13 18.33 -17.00 0.44
N ARG A 14 18.62 -17.58 1.62
CA ARG A 14 17.63 -18.32 2.43
C ARG A 14 16.57 -17.40 3.02
N GLY A 15 16.93 -16.17 3.41
CA GLY A 15 15.98 -15.16 3.89
C GLY A 15 14.98 -14.76 2.80
N TRP A 16 15.44 -14.56 1.57
CA TRP A 16 14.60 -14.23 0.43
C TRP A 16 13.66 -15.37 0.01
N GLU A 17 14.10 -16.61 0.06
CA GLU A 17 13.25 -17.78 -0.21
C GLU A 17 12.13 -17.93 0.83
N LEU A 18 12.41 -17.69 2.12
CA LEU A 18 11.41 -17.70 3.19
C LEU A 18 10.38 -16.58 3.03
N VAL A 19 10.81 -15.37 2.63
CA VAL A 19 9.90 -14.25 2.31
C VAL A 19 9.02 -14.61 1.12
N LYS A 20 9.58 -15.15 0.03
CA LYS A 20 8.82 -15.62 -1.14
C LYS A 20 7.82 -16.72 -0.79
N GLN A 21 8.18 -17.65 0.09
CA GLN A 21 7.31 -18.76 0.48
C GLN A 21 6.15 -18.29 1.37
N LYS A 22 6.41 -17.38 2.33
CA LYS A 22 5.37 -16.73 3.14
C LYS A 22 4.45 -15.86 2.28
N THR A 23 4.99 -15.13 1.31
CA THR A 23 4.20 -14.33 0.37
C THR A 23 3.31 -15.22 -0.50
N ARG A 24 3.77 -16.40 -0.94
CA ARG A 24 2.97 -17.35 -1.74
C ARG A 24 1.80 -17.96 -0.97
N THR A 25 1.96 -18.30 0.31
CA THR A 25 0.86 -18.81 1.16
C THR A 25 -0.16 -17.70 1.48
N CYS A 26 0.30 -16.46 1.61
CA CYS A 26 -0.55 -15.30 1.81
C CYS A 26 -1.35 -14.95 0.54
N ASN A 27 -0.73 -15.07 -0.66
CA ASN A 27 -1.31 -14.64 -1.94
C ASN A 27 -2.63 -15.33 -2.29
N LYS A 28 -2.78 -16.64 -2.01
CA LYS A 28 -4.04 -17.35 -2.29
C LYS A 28 -5.21 -16.79 -1.47
N SER A 29 -4.94 -16.44 -0.21
CA SER A 29 -5.92 -15.77 0.66
C SER A 29 -6.28 -14.37 0.17
N PHE A 30 -5.34 -13.63 -0.42
CA PHE A 30 -5.60 -12.30 -0.98
C PHE A 30 -6.53 -12.33 -2.19
N ALA A 31 -6.32 -13.24 -3.14
CA ALA A 31 -7.16 -13.35 -4.32
C ALA A 31 -8.63 -13.64 -3.94
N GLU A 32 -8.84 -14.56 -2.99
CA GLU A 32 -10.18 -14.85 -2.46
C GLU A 32 -10.81 -13.64 -1.79
N LYS A 33 -10.04 -12.91 -0.98
CA LYS A 33 -10.49 -11.69 -0.30
C LYS A 33 -10.84 -10.57 -1.30
N ILE A 34 -10.04 -10.37 -2.35
CA ILE A 34 -10.36 -9.41 -3.42
C ILE A 34 -11.71 -9.76 -4.05
N GLU A 35 -11.93 -11.04 -4.37
CA GLU A 35 -13.17 -11.46 -5.02
C GLU A 35 -14.39 -11.25 -4.10
N GLN A 36 -14.28 -11.59 -2.81
CA GLN A 36 -15.33 -11.34 -1.82
C GLN A 36 -15.61 -9.83 -1.65
N THR A 37 -14.55 -9.01 -1.64
CA THR A 37 -14.69 -7.54 -1.53
C THR A 37 -15.37 -6.97 -2.77
N ARG A 38 -14.99 -7.43 -3.99
CA ARG A 38 -15.64 -7.03 -5.25
C ARG A 38 -17.14 -7.34 -5.25
N LYS A 39 -17.54 -8.46 -4.67
CA LYS A 39 -18.95 -8.84 -4.48
C LYS A 39 -19.63 -8.08 -3.35
N LYS A 40 -18.91 -7.20 -2.65
CA LYS A 40 -19.39 -6.47 -1.46
C LYS A 40 -19.83 -7.39 -0.30
N GLU A 41 -19.34 -8.62 -0.27
CA GLU A 41 -19.61 -9.59 0.81
C GLU A 41 -18.83 -9.24 2.09
N ILE A 42 -17.66 -8.61 1.94
CA ILE A 42 -16.81 -8.18 3.04
C ILE A 42 -16.24 -6.78 2.78
N ASN A 43 -15.92 -6.07 3.87
CA ASN A 43 -15.14 -4.84 3.83
C ASN A 43 -13.70 -5.13 4.30
N ILE A 44 -12.74 -4.39 3.72
CA ILE A 44 -11.35 -4.41 4.22
C ILE A 44 -11.29 -3.59 5.50
N THR A 45 -10.64 -4.15 6.52
CA THR A 45 -10.44 -3.49 7.82
C THR A 45 -8.98 -3.16 8.04
N SER A 46 -8.69 -2.20 8.94
CA SER A 46 -7.33 -1.88 9.39
C SER A 46 -6.61 -3.12 9.94
N LYS A 47 -7.32 -3.98 10.68
CA LYS A 47 -6.78 -5.25 11.15
C LYS A 47 -6.31 -6.14 9.99
N PHE A 48 -7.13 -6.31 8.94
CA PHE A 48 -6.74 -7.12 7.79
C PHE A 48 -5.50 -6.54 7.09
N ILE A 49 -5.44 -5.22 6.92
CA ILE A 49 -4.28 -4.53 6.32
C ILE A 49 -3.02 -4.75 7.17
N ASN A 50 -3.10 -4.54 8.49
CA ASN A 50 -2.00 -4.74 9.42
C ASN A 50 -1.49 -6.19 9.41
N ASP A 51 -2.39 -7.17 9.51
CA ASP A 51 -2.05 -8.60 9.45
C ASP A 51 -1.38 -8.97 8.11
N SER A 52 -1.81 -8.34 7.02
CA SER A 52 -1.29 -8.57 5.67
C SER A 52 0.12 -8.03 5.47
N LEU A 53 0.46 -6.95 6.16
CA LEU A 53 1.70 -6.21 5.98
C LEU A 53 2.67 -6.33 7.18
N ASN A 54 2.35 -7.11 8.20
CA ASN A 54 3.14 -7.25 9.42
C ASN A 54 4.60 -7.69 9.19
N CYS A 55 4.87 -8.39 8.07
CA CYS A 55 6.20 -8.83 7.69
C CYS A 55 6.91 -7.87 6.72
N GLN A 56 6.27 -6.76 6.32
CA GLN A 56 6.86 -5.82 5.39
C GLN A 56 7.82 -4.89 6.13
N PRO A 57 9.07 -4.79 5.66
CA PRO A 57 10.05 -3.93 6.29
C PRO A 57 9.58 -2.47 6.18
N ARG A 58 9.70 -1.74 7.32
CA ARG A 58 9.38 -0.30 7.40
C ARG A 58 7.91 0.06 7.23
N PHE A 59 7.00 -0.91 7.20
CA PHE A 59 5.58 -0.64 7.34
C PHE A 59 5.27 -0.34 8.81
N LEU A 60 4.75 0.85 9.08
CA LEU A 60 4.50 1.34 10.44
C LEU A 60 3.12 0.97 10.96
N GLY A 61 2.18 0.73 10.06
CA GLY A 61 0.82 0.37 10.43
C GLY A 61 -0.24 1.03 9.57
N CYS A 62 -1.48 0.66 9.88
CA CYS A 62 -2.69 1.22 9.30
C CYS A 62 -3.41 2.04 10.37
N PHE A 63 -3.68 3.31 10.09
CA PHE A 63 -4.18 4.31 11.02
C PHE A 63 -5.49 4.93 10.51
N ALA A 64 -6.34 5.37 11.42
CA ALA A 64 -7.38 6.35 11.11
C ALA A 64 -6.75 7.76 11.05
N GLU A 65 -7.43 8.70 10.41
CA GLU A 65 -6.91 10.05 10.24
C GLU A 65 -6.60 10.76 11.56
N ASP A 66 -7.46 10.56 12.57
CA ASP A 66 -7.35 11.16 13.90
C ASP A 66 -6.24 10.54 14.76
N GLU A 67 -5.72 9.36 14.41
CA GLU A 67 -4.57 8.73 15.08
C GLU A 67 -3.23 9.38 14.66
N LEU A 68 -3.22 10.19 13.59
CA LEU A 68 -2.00 10.84 13.08
C LEU A 68 -1.53 12.02 13.93
N GLU A 69 -2.36 12.63 14.78
CA GLU A 69 -1.98 13.77 15.61
C GLU A 69 -0.80 13.49 16.54
N SER A 70 -0.76 12.30 17.10
CA SER A 70 0.29 11.87 18.04
C SER A 70 1.40 11.07 17.38
N PHE A 71 1.34 10.88 16.05
CA PHE A 71 2.24 10.00 15.36
C PHE A 71 3.59 10.65 15.05
N SER A 72 4.67 10.04 15.54
CA SER A 72 6.03 10.49 15.29
C SER A 72 6.82 9.48 14.47
N ILE A 73 7.59 9.96 13.49
CA ILE A 73 8.41 9.14 12.60
C ILE A 73 9.87 9.30 12.94
N THR A 74 10.52 8.18 13.23
CA THR A 74 11.91 8.15 13.70
C THR A 74 12.89 7.66 12.65
N SER A 75 12.40 7.03 11.55
CA SER A 75 13.29 6.47 10.51
C SER A 75 12.66 6.51 9.12
N PHE A 76 13.52 6.69 8.10
CA PHE A 76 13.14 6.74 6.69
C PHE A 76 13.92 5.70 5.87
N PRO A 77 13.37 5.24 4.73
CA PRO A 77 11.98 5.40 4.33
C PRO A 77 11.05 4.58 5.21
N CYS A 78 9.81 5.01 5.34
CA CYS A 78 8.77 4.24 6.01
C CYS A 78 7.44 4.36 5.27
N TYR A 79 6.52 3.43 5.56
CA TYR A 79 5.24 3.33 4.87
C TYR A 79 4.12 3.23 5.89
N LEU A 80 3.01 3.90 5.63
CA LEU A 80 1.79 3.75 6.41
C LEU A 80 0.58 3.78 5.49
N ILE A 81 -0.54 3.21 5.96
CA ILE A 81 -1.82 3.28 5.28
C ILE A 81 -2.77 4.05 6.19
N VAL A 82 -3.52 4.97 5.62
CA VAL A 82 -4.42 5.85 6.36
C VAL A 82 -5.83 5.69 5.83
N ASN A 83 -6.78 5.47 6.75
CA ASN A 83 -8.19 5.70 6.46
C ASN A 83 -8.47 7.19 6.59
N ILE A 84 -9.18 7.77 5.61
CA ILE A 84 -9.54 9.20 5.66
C ILE A 84 -10.66 9.52 6.66
N ASP A 85 -11.29 8.52 7.25
CA ASP A 85 -12.27 8.69 8.33
C ASP A 85 -11.62 8.46 9.69
N SER A 86 -12.24 9.02 10.74
CA SER A 86 -11.80 8.81 12.12
C SER A 86 -12.03 7.36 12.59
N VAL A 87 -11.34 6.98 13.68
CA VAL A 87 -11.36 5.61 14.24
C VAL A 87 -12.77 5.10 14.57
N ASN A 88 -13.69 6.00 14.93
CA ASN A 88 -15.07 5.67 15.26
C ASN A 88 -16.00 5.53 14.07
N MET A 89 -15.51 5.79 12.86
CA MET A 89 -16.28 5.70 11.62
C MET A 89 -16.06 4.35 10.93
N LYS A 90 -16.99 4.02 10.01
CA LYS A 90 -16.95 2.74 9.29
C LYS A 90 -15.76 2.63 8.32
N GLY A 91 -15.14 3.74 7.97
CA GLY A 91 -14.09 3.84 6.98
C GLY A 91 -14.63 3.86 5.55
N SER A 92 -14.27 4.90 4.79
CA SER A 92 -14.76 5.09 3.42
C SER A 92 -13.68 4.93 2.37
N HIS A 93 -12.44 5.32 2.68
CA HIS A 93 -11.36 5.29 1.70
C HIS A 93 -9.98 5.12 2.37
N TRP A 94 -9.11 4.37 1.70
CA TRP A 94 -7.74 4.10 2.11
C TRP A 94 -6.74 4.74 1.17
N ILE A 95 -5.73 5.40 1.72
CA ILE A 95 -4.56 5.90 1.00
C ILE A 95 -3.29 5.32 1.63
N ALA A 96 -2.23 5.17 0.83
CA ALA A 96 -0.93 4.79 1.34
C ALA A 96 0.06 5.94 1.22
N LEU A 97 0.89 6.11 2.25
CA LEU A 97 1.92 7.13 2.30
C LEU A 97 3.29 6.46 2.34
N GLY A 98 4.19 6.90 1.47
CA GLY A 98 5.61 6.59 1.51
C GLY A 98 6.39 7.83 1.92
N LEU A 99 7.02 7.77 3.07
CA LEU A 99 7.76 8.90 3.64
C LEU A 99 9.26 8.66 3.48
N PHE A 100 9.93 9.58 2.85
CA PHE A 100 11.36 9.54 2.56
C PHE A 100 12.03 10.79 3.15
N THR A 101 13.34 10.81 3.17
CA THR A 101 14.10 11.99 3.64
C THR A 101 13.91 13.21 2.75
N ASP A 102 13.75 13.00 1.45
CA ASP A 102 13.71 14.01 0.38
C ASP A 102 12.33 14.20 -0.25
N LYS A 103 11.42 13.26 -0.03
CA LYS A 103 10.08 13.29 -0.65
C LYS A 103 9.01 12.61 0.19
N ILE A 104 7.76 12.90 -0.14
CA ILE A 104 6.57 12.18 0.29
C ILE A 104 5.83 11.64 -0.94
N GLU A 105 5.48 10.37 -0.91
CA GLU A 105 4.64 9.74 -1.92
C GLU A 105 3.25 9.52 -1.34
N ILE A 106 2.23 10.06 -2.01
CA ILE A 106 0.82 9.89 -1.66
C ILE A 106 0.21 8.98 -2.72
N PHE A 107 -0.03 7.74 -2.35
CA PHE A 107 -0.63 6.76 -3.23
C PHE A 107 -2.12 6.65 -2.91
N ASP A 108 -2.91 7.37 -3.68
CA ASP A 108 -4.37 7.31 -3.71
C ASP A 108 -4.82 6.67 -5.02
N SER A 109 -5.42 5.49 -4.93
CA SER A 109 -5.86 4.76 -6.13
C SER A 109 -6.97 5.46 -6.92
N LEU A 110 -7.79 6.29 -6.27
CA LEU A 110 -8.79 7.14 -6.93
C LEU A 110 -8.17 8.41 -7.54
N GLY A 111 -6.95 8.77 -7.13
CA GLY A 111 -6.20 9.90 -7.66
C GLY A 111 -6.77 11.26 -7.26
N PHE A 112 -7.41 11.35 -6.10
CA PHE A 112 -7.84 12.63 -5.59
C PHE A 112 -6.63 13.50 -5.26
N ASN A 113 -6.69 14.77 -5.66
CA ASN A 113 -5.70 15.73 -5.18
C ASN A 113 -6.01 16.05 -3.71
N ILE A 114 -5.33 15.35 -2.81
CA ILE A 114 -5.60 15.39 -1.38
C ILE A 114 -5.53 16.81 -0.80
N PHE A 115 -4.70 17.70 -1.38
CA PHE A 115 -4.59 19.10 -0.92
C PHE A 115 -5.77 19.98 -1.36
N ASN A 116 -6.52 19.56 -2.37
CA ASN A 116 -7.67 20.32 -2.91
C ASN A 116 -9.01 19.61 -2.71
N TRP A 117 -8.99 18.43 -2.09
CA TRP A 117 -10.21 17.66 -1.88
C TRP A 117 -10.91 18.08 -0.58
N SER A 118 -12.11 18.64 -0.70
CA SER A 118 -12.88 19.19 0.44
C SER A 118 -13.29 18.17 1.52
N ARG A 119 -13.12 16.88 1.25
CA ARG A 119 -13.45 15.80 2.20
C ARG A 119 -12.24 15.31 2.99
N VAL A 120 -11.04 15.83 2.71
CA VAL A 120 -9.85 15.41 3.47
C VAL A 120 -9.88 16.06 4.85
N PRO A 121 -9.78 15.28 5.92
CA PRO A 121 -9.75 15.80 7.27
C PRO A 121 -8.57 16.73 7.51
N SER A 122 -8.78 17.75 8.35
CA SER A 122 -7.74 18.71 8.69
C SER A 122 -6.53 18.08 9.35
N THR A 123 -6.72 17.04 10.16
CA THR A 123 -5.66 16.24 10.81
C THR A 123 -4.70 15.64 9.79
N LEU A 124 -5.26 14.96 8.78
CA LEU A 124 -4.46 14.38 7.70
C LEU A 124 -3.76 15.48 6.88
N LEU A 125 -4.46 16.57 6.56
CA LEU A 125 -3.84 17.71 5.86
C LEU A 125 -2.69 18.32 6.64
N ASN A 126 -2.85 18.55 7.93
CA ASN A 126 -1.80 19.09 8.82
C ASN A 126 -0.60 18.13 8.87
N PHE A 127 -0.85 16.83 9.01
CA PHE A 127 0.21 15.82 8.96
C PHE A 127 0.99 15.89 7.64
N LEU A 128 0.30 15.90 6.51
CA LEU A 128 0.92 15.98 5.18
C LEU A 128 1.66 17.30 4.97
N HIS A 129 1.11 18.43 5.40
CA HIS A 129 1.78 19.73 5.32
C HIS A 129 3.06 19.75 6.14
N ASN A 130 3.04 19.23 7.37
CA ASN A 130 4.23 19.17 8.22
C ASN A 130 5.34 18.32 7.58
N PHE A 131 4.97 17.25 6.88
CA PHE A 131 5.93 16.39 6.17
C PHE A 131 6.37 16.95 4.82
N SER A 132 5.54 17.73 4.13
CA SER A 132 5.86 18.30 2.81
C SER A 132 6.80 19.50 2.86
N VAL A 133 6.99 20.11 4.02
CA VAL A 133 7.95 21.21 4.18
C VAL A 133 9.35 20.73 3.78
N SER A 134 9.90 21.34 2.75
CA SER A 134 11.23 21.03 2.17
C SER A 134 11.36 19.61 1.55
N ARG A 135 10.25 18.97 1.17
CA ARG A 135 10.23 17.67 0.48
C ARG A 135 9.41 17.74 -0.79
N GLU A 136 9.83 16.96 -1.79
CA GLU A 136 9.06 16.77 -3.01
C GLU A 136 7.77 15.99 -2.66
N VAL A 137 6.63 16.40 -3.25
CA VAL A 137 5.36 15.69 -3.10
C VAL A 137 5.04 14.99 -4.42
N ILE A 138 4.93 13.67 -4.37
CA ILE A 138 4.56 12.82 -5.51
C ILE A 138 3.18 12.22 -5.23
N ILE A 139 2.21 12.48 -6.10
CA ILE A 139 0.83 11.96 -5.98
C ILE A 139 0.58 10.95 -7.10
N SER A 140 -0.04 9.83 -6.77
CA SER A 140 -0.41 8.83 -7.77
C SER A 140 -1.46 9.37 -8.74
N PRO A 141 -1.38 8.99 -10.02
CA PRO A 141 -2.49 9.20 -10.93
C PRO A 141 -3.66 8.28 -10.56
N PRO A 142 -4.91 8.59 -10.99
CA PRO A 142 -6.06 7.73 -10.77
C PRO A 142 -5.91 6.40 -11.52
N ILE A 143 -5.97 5.30 -10.78
CA ILE A 143 -5.86 3.92 -11.30
C ILE A 143 -7.09 3.07 -10.99
N GLN A 144 -7.90 3.45 -10.03
CA GLN A 144 -9.14 2.80 -9.63
C GLN A 144 -10.34 3.55 -10.22
N THR A 145 -11.41 2.83 -10.54
CA THR A 145 -12.70 3.45 -10.89
C THR A 145 -13.49 3.78 -9.63
N GLU A 146 -14.41 4.73 -9.71
CA GLU A 146 -15.19 5.22 -8.56
C GLU A 146 -16.13 4.15 -7.98
N ASP A 147 -16.55 3.18 -8.81
CA ASP A 147 -17.41 2.06 -8.43
C ASP A 147 -16.63 0.88 -7.81
N SER A 148 -15.31 0.88 -7.92
CA SER A 148 -14.46 -0.14 -7.32
C SER A 148 -14.29 0.10 -5.81
N VAL A 149 -14.29 -0.98 -5.04
CA VAL A 149 -14.18 -0.98 -3.57
C VAL A 149 -12.82 -1.53 -3.08
N LEU A 150 -11.82 -1.55 -3.94
CA LEU A 150 -10.54 -2.21 -3.68
C LEU A 150 -9.42 -1.27 -3.21
N CYS A 151 -9.71 -0.03 -2.78
CA CYS A 151 -8.70 0.95 -2.37
C CYS A 151 -7.68 0.39 -1.35
N GLY A 152 -8.12 -0.35 -0.35
CA GLY A 152 -7.22 -0.98 0.63
C GLY A 152 -6.27 -2.02 0.01
N PHE A 153 -6.71 -2.78 -1.00
CA PHE A 153 -5.81 -3.70 -1.72
C PHE A 153 -4.81 -2.97 -2.61
N TYR A 154 -5.20 -1.84 -3.21
CA TYR A 154 -4.27 -0.97 -3.92
C TYR A 154 -3.19 -0.42 -2.98
N CYS A 155 -3.57 -0.04 -1.75
CA CYS A 155 -2.61 0.39 -0.73
C CYS A 155 -1.67 -0.73 -0.31
N ILE A 156 -2.17 -1.95 -0.10
CA ILE A 156 -1.34 -3.14 0.20
C ILE A 156 -0.37 -3.42 -0.96
N TYR A 157 -0.85 -3.36 -2.21
CA TYR A 157 -0.01 -3.49 -3.40
C TYR A 157 1.12 -2.47 -3.41
N TYR A 158 0.80 -1.20 -3.13
CA TYR A 158 1.80 -0.14 -3.05
C TYR A 158 2.89 -0.49 -2.03
N VAL A 159 2.56 -0.79 -0.79
CA VAL A 159 3.53 -1.09 0.27
C VAL A 159 4.41 -2.28 -0.09
N ILE A 160 3.83 -3.38 -0.60
CA ILE A 160 4.59 -4.59 -0.97
C ILE A 160 5.57 -4.29 -2.10
N THR A 161 5.14 -3.57 -3.13
CA THR A 161 5.95 -3.34 -4.32
C THR A 161 6.96 -2.23 -4.13
N ARG A 162 6.64 -1.20 -3.33
CA ARG A 162 7.48 -0.03 -3.14
C ARG A 162 8.79 -0.32 -2.42
N VAL A 163 8.85 -1.39 -1.63
CA VAL A 163 10.08 -1.85 -1.00
C VAL A 163 11.18 -2.19 -2.03
N SER A 164 10.82 -2.64 -3.23
CA SER A 164 11.76 -3.11 -4.26
C SER A 164 11.68 -2.37 -5.60
N LYS A 165 10.67 -1.51 -5.79
CA LYS A 165 10.41 -0.79 -7.06
C LYS A 165 10.29 0.70 -6.83
N SER A 166 10.64 1.49 -7.85
CA SER A 166 10.33 2.92 -7.87
C SER A 166 8.82 3.18 -7.97
N PHE A 167 8.38 4.38 -7.62
CA PHE A 167 6.98 4.78 -7.74
C PHE A 167 6.48 4.68 -9.19
N ASN A 168 7.30 5.08 -10.15
CA ASN A 168 6.97 5.02 -11.57
C ASN A 168 6.84 3.57 -12.07
N GLU A 169 7.72 2.67 -11.64
CA GLU A 169 7.66 1.25 -12.03
C GLU A 169 6.40 0.55 -11.50
N LEU A 170 5.99 0.84 -10.26
CA LEU A 170 4.77 0.26 -9.71
C LEU A 170 3.52 0.82 -10.39
N SER A 171 3.50 2.14 -10.67
CA SER A 171 2.38 2.81 -11.31
C SER A 171 2.23 2.40 -12.78
N SER A 172 3.32 2.16 -13.49
CA SER A 172 3.32 1.77 -14.92
C SER A 172 2.64 0.43 -15.21
N ARG A 173 2.35 -0.37 -14.20
CA ARG A 173 1.61 -1.64 -14.35
C ARG A 173 0.12 -1.44 -14.60
N PHE A 174 -0.41 -0.27 -14.29
CA PHE A 174 -1.84 0.04 -14.41
C PHE A 174 -2.14 0.80 -15.70
N ASP A 175 -3.35 0.56 -16.22
CA ASP A 175 -3.86 1.25 -17.40
C ASP A 175 -4.62 2.50 -16.97
N PHE A 176 -4.04 3.68 -17.17
CA PHE A 176 -4.65 4.96 -16.77
C PHE A 176 -5.85 5.37 -17.64
N LYS A 177 -5.95 4.81 -18.86
CA LYS A 177 -7.06 5.09 -19.78
C LYS A 177 -8.23 4.14 -19.57
N ARG A 178 -7.94 2.88 -19.24
CA ARG A 178 -8.95 1.82 -19.07
C ARG A 178 -8.93 1.30 -17.63
N ARG A 179 -9.16 2.19 -16.68
CA ARG A 179 -9.07 1.92 -15.23
C ARG A 179 -9.89 0.72 -14.77
N TYR A 180 -11.02 0.41 -15.45
CA TYR A 180 -11.85 -0.76 -15.17
C TYR A 180 -11.12 -2.11 -15.30
N LYS A 181 -9.94 -2.14 -15.95
CA LYS A 181 -9.10 -3.34 -16.06
C LYS A 181 -8.17 -3.54 -14.86
N ASN A 182 -7.94 -2.49 -14.10
CA ASN A 182 -6.90 -2.47 -13.09
C ASN A 182 -7.23 -3.37 -11.88
N ASP A 183 -8.49 -3.54 -11.55
CA ASP A 183 -8.91 -4.50 -10.52
C ASP A 183 -8.49 -5.94 -10.88
N ASN A 184 -8.52 -6.30 -12.17
CA ASN A 184 -8.03 -7.60 -12.62
C ASN A 184 -6.51 -7.70 -12.59
N ILE A 185 -5.80 -6.61 -12.88
CA ILE A 185 -4.33 -6.53 -12.73
C ILE A 185 -3.96 -6.74 -11.26
N LEU A 186 -4.66 -6.06 -10.36
CA LEU A 186 -4.49 -6.20 -8.93
C LEU A 186 -4.79 -7.63 -8.46
N TYR A 187 -5.91 -8.21 -8.88
CA TYR A 187 -6.27 -9.60 -8.59
C TYR A 187 -5.18 -10.59 -9.02
N ASN A 188 -4.66 -10.43 -10.24
CA ASN A 188 -3.62 -11.30 -10.78
C ASN A 188 -2.27 -11.13 -10.07
N PHE A 189 -2.00 -9.97 -9.50
CA PHE A 189 -0.81 -9.75 -8.68
C PHE A 189 -0.85 -10.58 -7.39
N PHE A 190 -2.03 -10.72 -6.80
CA PHE A 190 -2.22 -11.45 -5.53
C PHE A 190 -2.56 -12.94 -5.71
N LYS A 191 -2.75 -13.43 -6.92
CA LYS A 191 -3.01 -14.84 -7.24
C LYS A 191 -1.70 -15.64 -7.29
#